data_92a9cde45a133185f949000aae6bc421
#
_entry.id   92a9cde45a133185f949000aae6bc421
#
_cell.length_a   1.000
_cell.length_b   1.000
_cell.length_c   1.000
_cell.angle_alpha   90.00
_cell.angle_beta   90.00
_cell.angle_gamma   90.00
#
_symmetry.space_group_name_H-M   'P 1'
#
loop_
_entity.id
_entity.type
_entity.pdbx_description
1 polymer ?
#
loop_
_entity_poly.entity_id
_entity_poly.type
_entity_poly.pdbx_seq_one_letter_code
_entity_poly.pdbx_strand_id
1 'polypeptide(L)'
;FKKIALLAVVSAALWSCEDKLNIEPLQSLSPEVALADEGGVQGALVGAYDGMQSASLYGGEIQVLNDLIANTEDIQFTGTFAGLSDAYNLQMVSNNSFATGTWAAAYSTINRANTVLANLAKVTSSAANKSRIEGEALFIRSAMFFELVRLFAKYPNDGDPAANPGIPLVLQATTDASGDLTVARNTVKEVYDKVIADLTTAETLLPASQSNVKFANKWAAAALLSRVHLMNGNYAAARDAANRVITSSGRTLASTFPALWFTQINSGGTSPGEYLFFMDVTNQDGVNQINTYFGRTIGTIPGTAGRSDCKIRVPHVNKYEVGDARNYFILSGGFNYTRKHLDRFGDVPVIRLAEMFLTRAESNFRLNTTIGAAPLDDVNRIRNRSGLASLATVDLNAILKERYLELAFEGHNMPDKRRLRQNFTTSIPWNDPRTVMPIPQREMDVNKKLVQNPGY
;
A
#
# COMPACT_ATOMS: atom_id res chain seq x y z
N PHE A 1 -41.75 -38.14 52.70
CA PHE A 1 -40.28 -38.07 52.72
C PHE A 1 -39.63 -38.26 51.33
N LYS A 2 -40.01 -39.28 50.53
CA LYS A 2 -39.38 -39.55 49.19
C LYS A 2 -39.60 -38.41 48.15
N LYS A 3 -40.71 -37.66 48.21
CA LYS A 3 -40.94 -36.54 47.26
C LYS A 3 -40.20 -35.26 47.64
N ILE A 4 -39.90 -35.06 48.93
CA ILE A 4 -39.09 -33.90 49.44
C ILE A 4 -37.64 -34.12 49.15
N ALA A 5 -37.12 -35.37 49.27
CA ALA A 5 -35.75 -35.71 48.92
C ALA A 5 -35.47 -35.57 47.42
N LEU A 6 -36.48 -35.84 46.53
CA LEU A 6 -36.33 -35.66 45.08
C LEU A 6 -36.29 -34.18 44.68
N LEU A 7 -37.06 -33.31 45.36
CA LEU A 7 -37.02 -31.87 45.12
C LEU A 7 -35.70 -31.21 45.59
N ALA A 8 -35.10 -31.70 46.68
CA ALA A 8 -33.82 -31.20 47.18
C ALA A 8 -32.63 -31.59 46.28
N VAL A 9 -32.69 -32.77 45.61
CA VAL A 9 -31.67 -33.21 44.62
C VAL A 9 -31.77 -32.43 43.33
N VAL A 10 -32.99 -32.06 42.87
CA VAL A 10 -33.19 -31.22 41.65
C VAL A 10 -32.75 -29.77 41.89
N SER A 11 -32.99 -29.19 43.07
CA SER A 11 -32.52 -27.83 43.39
C SER A 11 -31.01 -27.74 43.60
N ALA A 12 -30.33 -28.79 44.07
CA ALA A 12 -28.88 -28.83 44.17
C ALA A 12 -28.18 -28.98 42.81
N ALA A 13 -28.85 -29.55 41.80
CA ALA A 13 -28.33 -29.66 40.43
C ALA A 13 -28.37 -28.33 39.61
N LEU A 14 -29.10 -27.31 40.10
CA LEU A 14 -29.17 -25.98 39.45
C LEU A 14 -28.08 -25.01 39.94
N TRP A 15 -27.26 -25.38 40.91
CA TRP A 15 -26.12 -24.57 41.38
C TRP A 15 -24.77 -25.02 40.83
N SER A 16 -24.79 -25.82 39.78
CA SER A 16 -23.56 -26.30 39.14
C SER A 16 -23.18 -25.40 37.98
N CYS A 17 -22.02 -24.75 38.12
CA CYS A 17 -21.15 -24.25 37.04
C CYS A 17 -21.51 -22.94 36.35
N GLU A 18 -21.54 -21.81 37.05
CA GLU A 18 -21.23 -20.51 36.40
C GLU A 18 -19.76 -20.42 36.01
N ASP A 19 -18.83 -20.95 36.77
CA ASP A 19 -17.37 -20.87 36.51
C ASP A 19 -16.88 -21.72 35.34
N LYS A 20 -17.64 -22.67 34.83
CA LYS A 20 -17.26 -23.48 33.66
C LYS A 20 -17.76 -22.94 32.31
N LEU A 21 -18.59 -21.93 32.31
CA LEU A 21 -19.07 -21.23 31.12
C LEU A 21 -18.16 -20.06 30.73
N ASN A 22 -17.31 -19.60 31.62
CA ASN A 22 -16.28 -18.59 31.37
C ASN A 22 -14.89 -19.23 31.19
N ILE A 23 -14.79 -20.24 30.35
CA ILE A 23 -13.48 -20.73 29.91
C ILE A 23 -12.91 -19.68 28.96
N GLU A 24 -11.98 -18.87 29.46
CA GLU A 24 -11.13 -18.08 28.55
C GLU A 24 -10.47 -19.03 27.57
N PRO A 25 -10.49 -18.70 26.24
CA PRO A 25 -9.84 -19.55 25.25
C PRO A 25 -8.36 -19.73 25.65
N LEU A 26 -7.92 -20.95 25.91
CA LEU A 26 -6.53 -21.29 26.27
C LEU A 26 -5.48 -20.85 25.21
N GLN A 27 -5.92 -20.41 24.05
CA GLN A 27 -5.06 -20.01 22.93
C GLN A 27 -5.22 -18.53 22.52
N SER A 28 -6.04 -17.72 23.24
CA SER A 28 -6.13 -16.28 22.99
C SER A 28 -6.04 -15.52 24.32
N LEU A 29 -5.10 -14.59 24.40
CA LEU A 29 -5.02 -13.65 25.52
C LEU A 29 -6.15 -12.61 25.38
N SER A 30 -6.79 -12.24 26.50
CA SER A 30 -7.70 -11.10 26.47
C SER A 30 -6.92 -9.82 26.09
N PRO A 31 -7.57 -8.81 25.45
CA PRO A 31 -6.90 -7.55 25.11
C PRO A 31 -6.22 -6.88 26.30
N GLU A 32 -6.78 -7.00 27.52
CA GLU A 32 -6.23 -6.45 28.76
C GLU A 32 -4.90 -7.12 29.11
N VAL A 33 -4.82 -8.44 28.96
CA VAL A 33 -3.60 -9.21 29.23
C VAL A 33 -2.57 -9.01 28.12
N ALA A 34 -3.01 -9.05 26.84
CA ALA A 34 -2.13 -8.87 25.69
C ALA A 34 -1.48 -7.48 25.65
N LEU A 35 -2.15 -6.46 26.18
CA LEU A 35 -1.70 -5.07 26.21
C LEU A 35 -1.35 -4.59 27.63
N ALA A 36 -0.97 -5.50 28.53
CA ALA A 36 -0.70 -5.14 29.94
C ALA A 36 0.50 -4.20 30.09
N ASP A 37 1.50 -4.31 29.23
CA ASP A 37 2.79 -3.62 29.34
C ASP A 37 3.32 -3.15 27.96
N GLU A 38 4.53 -2.60 27.96
CA GLU A 38 5.24 -2.14 26.76
C GLU A 38 5.49 -3.28 25.75
N GLY A 39 5.76 -4.49 26.24
CA GLY A 39 5.96 -5.66 25.38
C GLY A 39 4.71 -5.99 24.57
N GLY A 40 3.55 -5.91 25.21
CA GLY A 40 2.25 -6.07 24.56
C GLY A 40 1.97 -4.99 23.52
N VAL A 41 2.30 -3.73 23.80
CA VAL A 41 2.17 -2.63 22.84
C VAL A 41 3.10 -2.83 21.64
N GLN A 42 4.35 -3.26 21.88
CA GLN A 42 5.29 -3.58 20.79
C GLN A 42 4.79 -4.77 19.97
N GLY A 43 4.22 -5.80 20.58
CA GLY A 43 3.59 -6.93 19.89
C GLY A 43 2.41 -6.49 19.00
N ALA A 44 1.56 -5.59 19.51
CA ALA A 44 0.46 -5.02 18.72
C ALA A 44 0.96 -4.21 17.52
N LEU A 45 2.08 -3.47 17.67
CA LEU A 45 2.71 -2.76 16.56
C LEU A 45 3.24 -3.72 15.48
N VAL A 46 3.90 -4.81 15.89
CA VAL A 46 4.34 -5.87 14.94
C VAL A 46 3.13 -6.46 14.24
N GLY A 47 2.04 -6.73 14.97
CA GLY A 47 0.78 -7.18 14.37
C GLY A 47 0.16 -6.17 13.41
N ALA A 48 0.40 -4.86 13.57
CA ALA A 48 -0.05 -3.86 12.60
C ALA A 48 0.80 -3.89 11.31
N TYR A 49 2.11 -4.14 11.37
CA TYR A 49 2.95 -4.38 10.20
C TYR A 49 2.54 -5.67 9.47
N ASP A 50 2.28 -6.75 10.20
CA ASP A 50 1.73 -7.99 9.64
C ASP A 50 0.42 -7.72 8.89
N GLY A 51 -0.46 -6.88 9.46
CA GLY A 51 -1.66 -6.43 8.77
C GLY A 51 -1.36 -5.73 7.43
N MET A 52 -0.35 -4.84 7.37
CA MET A 52 0.07 -4.19 6.11
C MET A 52 0.59 -5.20 5.07
N GLN A 53 1.22 -6.28 5.52
CA GLN A 53 1.76 -7.34 4.66
C GLN A 53 0.67 -8.28 4.14
N SER A 54 -0.56 -8.16 4.62
CA SER A 54 -1.69 -8.94 4.08
C SER A 54 -1.68 -8.96 2.55
N ALA A 55 -2.00 -10.11 1.97
CA ALA A 55 -2.12 -10.30 0.53
C ALA A 55 -2.94 -9.19 -0.13
N SER A 56 -4.08 -8.83 0.46
CA SER A 56 -5.00 -7.81 -0.03
C SER A 56 -4.50 -6.37 0.12
N LEU A 57 -3.34 -6.17 0.75
CA LEU A 57 -2.71 -4.86 0.92
C LEU A 57 -1.32 -4.83 0.25
N TYR A 58 -0.29 -4.42 0.98
CA TYR A 58 1.08 -4.34 0.45
C TYR A 58 1.77 -5.71 0.31
N GLY A 59 1.09 -6.81 0.65
CA GLY A 59 1.49 -8.14 0.18
C GLY A 59 1.38 -8.31 -1.34
N GLY A 60 0.82 -7.31 -2.05
CA GLY A 60 0.94 -7.12 -3.49
C GLY A 60 -0.36 -6.86 -4.25
N GLU A 61 -1.54 -7.18 -3.71
CA GLU A 61 -2.81 -7.02 -4.46
C GLU A 61 -3.14 -5.55 -4.75
N ILE A 62 -2.78 -4.61 -3.88
CA ILE A 62 -2.99 -3.17 -4.14
C ILE A 62 -2.24 -2.73 -5.40
N GLN A 63 -0.98 -3.14 -5.57
CA GLN A 63 -0.19 -2.81 -6.76
C GLN A 63 -0.80 -3.43 -8.01
N VAL A 64 -1.20 -4.72 -7.92
CA VAL A 64 -1.86 -5.44 -9.03
C VAL A 64 -3.18 -4.76 -9.41
N LEU A 65 -4.03 -4.42 -8.44
CA LEU A 65 -5.31 -3.74 -8.68
C LEU A 65 -5.12 -2.38 -9.36
N ASN A 66 -4.17 -1.57 -8.90
CA ASN A 66 -3.87 -0.27 -9.50
C ASN A 66 -3.42 -0.40 -10.97
N ASP A 67 -2.65 -1.43 -11.31
CA ASP A 67 -2.21 -1.67 -12.67
C ASP A 67 -3.30 -2.28 -13.55
N LEU A 68 -4.15 -3.15 -13.01
CA LEU A 68 -5.27 -3.75 -13.76
C LEU A 68 -6.41 -2.76 -14.01
N ILE A 69 -6.81 -1.97 -13.00
CA ILE A 69 -7.83 -0.92 -13.17
C ILE A 69 -7.36 0.14 -14.17
N ALA A 70 -6.07 0.41 -14.23
CA ALA A 70 -5.51 1.28 -15.25
C ALA A 70 -5.84 0.81 -16.67
N ASN A 71 -6.11 -0.48 -16.85
CA ASN A 71 -6.52 -1.16 -18.09
C ASN A 71 -5.95 -0.47 -19.32
N THR A 72 -4.65 -0.45 -19.38
CA THR A 72 -3.93 0.19 -20.46
C THR A 72 -3.59 -0.83 -21.54
N GLU A 73 -3.08 -0.33 -22.64
CA GLU A 73 -2.48 -1.18 -23.65
C GLU A 73 -1.23 -1.94 -23.17
N ASP A 74 -0.92 -1.84 -21.87
CA ASP A 74 0.32 -2.36 -21.28
C ASP A 74 0.22 -3.81 -20.85
N ILE A 75 -0.96 -4.20 -20.32
CA ILE A 75 -1.19 -5.53 -19.72
C ILE A 75 -2.32 -6.23 -20.46
N GLN A 76 -2.16 -7.52 -20.68
CA GLN A 76 -3.24 -8.45 -20.97
C GLN A 76 -3.43 -9.37 -19.77
N PHE A 77 -4.55 -9.22 -19.08
CA PHE A 77 -4.91 -10.13 -17.99
C PHE A 77 -5.56 -11.38 -18.54
N THR A 78 -5.06 -12.55 -18.13
CA THR A 78 -5.57 -13.86 -18.56
C THR A 78 -5.78 -14.80 -17.37
N GLY A 79 -5.80 -14.24 -16.17
CA GLY A 79 -6.04 -14.99 -14.93
C GLY A 79 -7.48 -15.48 -14.79
N THR A 80 -7.69 -16.43 -13.87
CA THR A 80 -8.99 -17.07 -13.63
C THR A 80 -9.75 -16.48 -12.43
N PHE A 81 -9.15 -15.50 -11.72
CA PHE A 81 -9.84 -14.82 -10.62
C PHE A 81 -10.85 -13.81 -11.17
N ALA A 82 -12.14 -14.10 -11.01
CA ALA A 82 -13.23 -13.27 -11.53
C ALA A 82 -13.12 -11.83 -11.05
N GLY A 83 -12.84 -11.60 -9.76
CA GLY A 83 -12.73 -10.24 -9.21
C GLY A 83 -11.59 -9.40 -9.79
N LEU A 84 -10.46 -10.01 -10.21
CA LEU A 84 -9.39 -9.31 -10.92
C LEU A 84 -9.76 -9.09 -12.40
N SER A 85 -10.47 -10.03 -13.01
CA SER A 85 -11.02 -9.84 -14.35
C SER A 85 -12.01 -8.68 -14.39
N ASP A 86 -12.87 -8.55 -13.37
CA ASP A 86 -13.79 -7.43 -13.23
C ASP A 86 -13.06 -6.10 -13.07
N ALA A 87 -11.99 -6.06 -12.27
CA ALA A 87 -11.13 -4.88 -12.12
C ALA A 87 -10.49 -4.48 -13.46
N TYR A 88 -9.92 -5.45 -14.17
CA TYR A 88 -9.30 -5.25 -15.48
C TYR A 88 -10.28 -4.75 -16.53
N ASN A 89 -11.51 -5.27 -16.54
CA ASN A 89 -12.56 -4.88 -17.49
C ASN A 89 -13.38 -3.67 -17.03
N LEU A 90 -13.07 -3.08 -15.87
CA LEU A 90 -13.83 -1.97 -15.26
C LEU A 90 -15.32 -2.33 -15.07
N GLN A 91 -15.58 -3.54 -14.59
CA GLN A 91 -16.91 -4.11 -14.37
C GLN A 91 -17.07 -4.63 -12.93
N MET A 92 -16.35 -4.04 -11.99
CA MET A 92 -16.47 -4.43 -10.57
C MET A 92 -17.89 -4.23 -10.08
N VAL A 93 -18.29 -5.07 -9.14
CA VAL A 93 -19.58 -5.01 -8.45
C VAL A 93 -19.35 -4.93 -6.94
N SER A 94 -20.35 -4.50 -6.17
CA SER A 94 -20.18 -4.26 -4.72
C SER A 94 -19.82 -5.50 -3.89
N ASN A 95 -20.03 -6.70 -4.41
CA ASN A 95 -19.60 -7.97 -3.78
C ASN A 95 -18.26 -8.50 -4.34
N ASN A 96 -17.49 -7.68 -5.07
CA ASN A 96 -16.17 -8.08 -5.56
C ASN A 96 -15.25 -8.44 -4.39
N SER A 97 -14.66 -9.64 -4.43
CA SER A 97 -13.87 -10.20 -3.33
C SER A 97 -12.57 -9.41 -3.05
N PHE A 98 -11.94 -8.85 -4.08
CA PHE A 98 -10.73 -8.03 -3.93
C PHE A 98 -11.04 -6.66 -3.32
N ALA A 99 -12.15 -6.02 -3.73
CA ALA A 99 -12.61 -4.79 -3.07
C ALA A 99 -12.94 -5.04 -1.58
N THR A 100 -13.66 -6.13 -1.29
CA THR A 100 -13.98 -6.53 0.09
C THR A 100 -12.74 -6.85 0.89
N GLY A 101 -11.82 -7.63 0.34
CA GLY A 101 -10.56 -8.00 1.00
C GLY A 101 -9.69 -6.79 1.33
N THR A 102 -9.48 -5.88 0.36
CA THR A 102 -8.71 -4.66 0.56
C THR A 102 -9.32 -3.76 1.65
N TRP A 103 -10.64 -3.53 1.60
CA TRP A 103 -11.34 -2.74 2.61
C TRP A 103 -11.20 -3.33 4.01
N ALA A 104 -11.55 -4.59 4.17
CA ALA A 104 -11.52 -5.27 5.46
C ALA A 104 -10.12 -5.34 6.06
N ALA A 105 -9.12 -5.72 5.26
CA ALA A 105 -7.73 -5.80 5.72
C ALA A 105 -7.18 -4.43 6.11
N ALA A 106 -7.50 -3.37 5.34
CA ALA A 106 -7.04 -2.02 5.66
C ALA A 106 -7.66 -1.50 6.97
N TYR A 107 -8.97 -1.65 7.18
CA TYR A 107 -9.60 -1.23 8.44
C TYR A 107 -9.16 -2.07 9.65
N SER A 108 -8.92 -3.37 9.46
CA SER A 108 -8.32 -4.21 10.50
C SER A 108 -6.92 -3.71 10.89
N THR A 109 -6.10 -3.35 9.90
CA THR A 109 -4.75 -2.80 10.13
C THR A 109 -4.81 -1.42 10.80
N ILE A 110 -5.74 -0.55 10.38
CA ILE A 110 -6.01 0.73 11.04
C ILE A 110 -6.39 0.53 12.50
N ASN A 111 -7.25 -0.45 12.80
CA ASN A 111 -7.64 -0.73 14.18
C ASN A 111 -6.46 -1.19 15.03
N ARG A 112 -5.57 -2.04 14.50
CA ARG A 112 -4.33 -2.43 15.18
C ARG A 112 -3.44 -1.22 15.48
N ALA A 113 -3.26 -0.31 14.51
CA ALA A 113 -2.51 0.93 14.71
C ALA A 113 -3.16 1.85 15.75
N ASN A 114 -4.50 1.99 15.73
CA ASN A 114 -5.23 2.74 16.76
C ASN A 114 -5.07 2.12 18.15
N THR A 115 -5.05 0.79 18.25
CA THR A 115 -4.80 0.08 19.51
C THR A 115 -3.42 0.41 20.08
N VAL A 116 -2.38 0.46 19.25
CA VAL A 116 -1.05 0.91 19.67
C VAL A 116 -1.10 2.35 20.18
N LEU A 117 -1.72 3.27 19.42
CA LEU A 117 -1.82 4.69 19.80
C LEU A 117 -2.58 4.90 21.10
N ALA A 118 -3.64 4.11 21.36
CA ALA A 118 -4.42 4.18 22.60
C ALA A 118 -3.63 3.68 23.84
N ASN A 119 -2.59 2.89 23.63
CA ASN A 119 -1.83 2.26 24.72
C ASN A 119 -0.42 2.84 24.92
N LEU A 120 -0.08 3.96 24.30
CA LEU A 120 1.25 4.61 24.39
C LEU A 120 1.65 4.99 25.82
N ALA A 121 0.70 5.16 26.75
CA ALA A 121 1.01 5.42 28.15
C ALA A 121 1.77 4.26 28.83
N LYS A 122 1.65 3.04 28.32
CA LYS A 122 2.32 1.83 28.79
C LYS A 122 3.77 1.71 28.31
N VAL A 123 4.19 2.55 27.35
CA VAL A 123 5.58 2.60 26.88
C VAL A 123 6.39 3.50 27.80
N THR A 124 7.18 2.90 28.65
CA THR A 124 7.88 3.57 29.75
C THR A 124 9.41 3.43 29.72
N SER A 125 9.96 2.60 28.81
CA SER A 125 11.40 2.34 28.73
C SER A 125 12.20 3.61 28.36
N SER A 126 11.72 4.42 27.42
CA SER A 126 12.29 5.72 27.07
C SER A 126 11.34 6.56 26.23
N ALA A 127 11.52 7.89 26.28
CA ALA A 127 10.80 8.82 25.42
C ALA A 127 11.06 8.54 23.92
N ALA A 128 12.28 8.18 23.57
CA ALA A 128 12.66 7.86 22.19
C ALA A 128 11.92 6.61 21.67
N ASN A 129 11.80 5.56 22.50
CA ASN A 129 11.06 4.35 22.11
C ASN A 129 9.56 4.63 21.97
N LYS A 130 9.00 5.43 22.90
CA LYS A 130 7.60 5.86 22.81
C LYS A 130 7.33 6.64 21.52
N SER A 131 8.19 7.63 21.18
CA SER A 131 8.09 8.41 19.95
C SER A 131 8.20 7.52 18.71
N ARG A 132 9.11 6.55 18.71
CA ARG A 132 9.25 5.58 17.62
C ARG A 132 7.98 4.77 17.42
N ILE A 133 7.43 4.18 18.48
CA ILE A 133 6.20 3.36 18.42
C ILE A 133 5.02 4.21 17.95
N GLU A 134 4.86 5.43 18.44
CA GLU A 134 3.84 6.37 17.99
C GLU A 134 4.00 6.71 16.53
N GLY A 135 5.20 7.08 16.09
CA GLY A 135 5.51 7.42 14.70
C GLY A 135 5.25 6.27 13.74
N GLU A 136 5.60 5.04 14.10
CA GLU A 136 5.32 3.84 13.30
C GLU A 136 3.81 3.56 13.21
N ALA A 137 3.06 3.66 14.29
CA ALA A 137 1.61 3.45 14.27
C ALA A 137 0.88 4.52 13.43
N LEU A 138 1.31 5.79 13.52
CA LEU A 138 0.80 6.87 12.67
C LEU A 138 1.13 6.64 11.19
N PHE A 139 2.33 6.18 10.88
CA PHE A 139 2.72 5.82 9.50
C PHE A 139 1.84 4.71 8.94
N ILE A 140 1.63 3.61 9.69
CA ILE A 140 0.80 2.47 9.27
C ILE A 140 -0.64 2.93 9.01
N ARG A 141 -1.24 3.66 9.97
CA ARG A 141 -2.60 4.17 9.85
C ARG A 141 -2.77 5.06 8.63
N SER A 142 -1.85 5.98 8.42
CA SER A 142 -1.86 6.91 7.29
C SER A 142 -1.70 6.20 5.95
N ALA A 143 -0.82 5.21 5.87
CA ALA A 143 -0.64 4.42 4.66
C ALA A 143 -1.96 3.71 4.27
N MET A 144 -2.65 3.12 5.24
CA MET A 144 -3.92 2.43 4.99
C MET A 144 -5.05 3.40 4.61
N PHE A 145 -5.19 4.55 5.27
CA PHE A 145 -6.16 5.56 4.86
C PHE A 145 -5.86 6.10 3.46
N PHE A 146 -4.59 6.29 3.12
CA PHE A 146 -4.20 6.76 1.80
C PHE A 146 -4.53 5.73 0.70
N GLU A 147 -4.26 4.45 0.91
CA GLU A 147 -4.64 3.41 -0.05
C GLU A 147 -6.17 3.31 -0.20
N LEU A 148 -6.91 3.34 0.90
CA LEU A 148 -8.38 3.32 0.85
C LEU A 148 -8.94 4.51 0.06
N VAL A 149 -8.51 5.73 0.34
CA VAL A 149 -9.05 6.91 -0.37
C VAL A 149 -8.70 6.92 -1.84
N ARG A 150 -7.51 6.40 -2.23
CA ARG A 150 -7.12 6.28 -3.64
C ARG A 150 -7.95 5.29 -4.43
N LEU A 151 -8.36 4.19 -3.79
CA LEU A 151 -9.09 3.10 -4.44
C LEU A 151 -10.62 3.31 -4.38
N PHE A 152 -11.15 3.80 -3.26
CA PHE A 152 -12.59 3.84 -2.98
C PHE A 152 -13.21 5.24 -3.04
N ALA A 153 -12.46 6.26 -3.49
CA ALA A 153 -12.99 7.61 -3.61
C ALA A 153 -12.52 8.29 -4.90
N LYS A 154 -13.16 9.42 -5.22
CA LYS A 154 -12.67 10.31 -6.27
C LYS A 154 -11.33 10.91 -5.88
N TYR A 155 -10.52 11.26 -6.88
CA TYR A 155 -9.26 11.97 -6.64
C TYR A 155 -9.52 13.45 -6.29
N PRO A 156 -8.57 14.11 -5.58
CA PRO A 156 -8.75 15.51 -5.18
C PRO A 156 -9.00 16.48 -6.33
N ASN A 157 -8.56 16.15 -7.54
CA ASN A 157 -8.76 16.95 -8.74
C ASN A 157 -10.02 16.62 -9.53
N ASP A 158 -10.88 15.71 -9.03
CA ASP A 158 -12.15 15.30 -9.65
C ASP A 158 -13.33 15.94 -8.93
N GLY A 159 -13.64 17.18 -9.25
CA GLY A 159 -14.66 17.98 -8.58
C GLY A 159 -14.14 18.66 -7.31
N ASP A 160 -15.03 18.88 -6.34
CA ASP A 160 -14.68 19.50 -5.07
C ASP A 160 -14.33 18.45 -4.01
N PRO A 161 -13.06 18.33 -3.58
CA PRO A 161 -12.65 17.36 -2.57
C PRO A 161 -13.30 17.62 -1.18
N ALA A 162 -13.78 18.83 -0.90
CA ALA A 162 -14.48 19.14 0.35
C ALA A 162 -15.94 18.67 0.34
N ALA A 163 -16.49 18.37 -0.84
CA ALA A 163 -17.85 17.82 -1.00
C ALA A 163 -17.85 16.34 -1.39
N ASN A 164 -16.83 15.86 -2.07
CA ASN A 164 -16.76 14.48 -2.53
C ASN A 164 -16.62 13.51 -1.36
N PRO A 165 -17.43 12.42 -1.30
CA PRO A 165 -17.25 11.40 -0.26
C PRO A 165 -15.91 10.70 -0.41
N GLY A 166 -15.14 10.70 0.67
CA GLY A 166 -13.89 9.94 0.83
C GLY A 166 -14.15 8.56 1.43
N ILE A 167 -13.60 8.31 2.60
CA ILE A 167 -13.74 7.07 3.37
C ILE A 167 -14.01 7.41 4.85
N PRO A 168 -14.55 6.49 5.66
CA PRO A 168 -14.63 6.68 7.11
C PRO A 168 -13.27 6.84 7.77
N LEU A 169 -13.07 7.91 8.55
CA LEU A 169 -11.88 8.10 9.40
C LEU A 169 -12.13 7.48 10.78
N VAL A 170 -11.81 6.19 10.93
CA VAL A 170 -11.89 5.50 12.23
C VAL A 170 -10.58 5.75 12.98
N LEU A 171 -10.60 6.65 13.96
CA LEU A 171 -9.42 7.13 14.68
C LEU A 171 -9.27 6.54 16.09
N GLN A 172 -10.26 5.83 16.57
CA GLN A 172 -10.26 5.17 17.88
C GLN A 172 -10.13 3.66 17.71
N ALA A 173 -9.47 3.03 18.66
CA ALA A 173 -9.45 1.58 18.74
C ALA A 173 -10.85 1.04 19.02
N THR A 174 -11.28 0.06 18.24
CA THR A 174 -12.50 -0.71 18.53
C THR A 174 -12.12 -1.85 19.46
N THR A 175 -12.53 -1.76 20.72
CA THR A 175 -12.23 -2.74 21.76
C THR A 175 -13.39 -3.69 22.02
N ASP A 176 -14.59 -3.27 21.67
CA ASP A 176 -15.80 -4.06 21.85
C ASP A 176 -16.81 -3.74 20.71
N ALA A 177 -17.73 -4.65 20.44
CA ALA A 177 -18.73 -4.52 19.40
C ALA A 177 -20.14 -4.17 19.95
N SER A 178 -20.22 -3.76 21.23
CA SER A 178 -21.51 -3.56 21.91
C SER A 178 -22.19 -2.22 21.59
N GLY A 179 -21.49 -1.27 20.96
CA GLY A 179 -22.01 0.08 20.65
C GLY A 179 -22.39 0.28 19.17
N ASP A 180 -22.89 1.47 18.84
CA ASP A 180 -23.07 1.90 17.44
C ASP A 180 -21.70 2.24 16.83
N LEU A 181 -21.15 1.29 16.07
CA LEU A 181 -19.88 1.43 15.36
C LEU A 181 -20.06 2.04 13.96
N THR A 182 -21.26 2.48 13.59
CA THR A 182 -21.52 3.02 12.25
C THR A 182 -20.93 4.41 12.08
N VAL A 183 -20.08 4.58 11.08
CA VAL A 183 -19.38 5.84 10.77
C VAL A 183 -19.67 6.23 9.32
N ALA A 184 -20.07 7.49 9.11
CA ALA A 184 -20.24 8.03 7.77
C ALA A 184 -18.87 8.22 7.08
N ARG A 185 -18.89 8.34 5.76
CA ARG A 185 -17.70 8.72 4.99
C ARG A 185 -17.32 10.17 5.29
N ASN A 186 -16.08 10.41 5.60
CA ASN A 186 -15.50 11.75 5.58
C ASN A 186 -15.29 12.21 4.14
N THR A 187 -15.12 13.51 3.94
CA THR A 187 -14.78 14.04 2.62
C THR A 187 -13.37 13.64 2.17
N VAL A 188 -13.13 13.64 0.88
CA VAL A 188 -11.79 13.38 0.32
C VAL A 188 -10.74 14.32 0.94
N LYS A 189 -11.10 15.63 1.08
CA LYS A 189 -10.24 16.63 1.71
C LYS A 189 -9.88 16.26 3.15
N GLU A 190 -10.86 15.93 3.99
CA GLU A 190 -10.62 15.54 5.39
C GLU A 190 -9.70 14.32 5.51
N VAL A 191 -9.87 13.33 4.62
CA VAL A 191 -9.00 12.16 4.60
C VAL A 191 -7.57 12.53 4.24
N TYR A 192 -7.34 13.31 3.17
CA TYR A 192 -6.01 13.76 2.80
C TYR A 192 -5.37 14.65 3.87
N ASP A 193 -6.12 15.55 4.49
CA ASP A 193 -5.63 16.39 5.59
C ASP A 193 -5.18 15.53 6.78
N LYS A 194 -5.96 14.50 7.14
CA LYS A 194 -5.59 13.58 8.22
C LYS A 194 -4.34 12.77 7.90
N VAL A 195 -4.25 12.23 6.70
CA VAL A 195 -3.08 11.47 6.23
C VAL A 195 -1.83 12.35 6.27
N ILE A 196 -1.90 13.59 5.77
CA ILE A 196 -0.78 14.53 5.78
C ILE A 196 -0.37 14.88 7.21
N ALA A 197 -1.32 15.15 8.10
CA ALA A 197 -1.05 15.49 9.49
C ALA A 197 -0.35 14.32 10.22
N ASP A 198 -0.87 13.10 10.09
CA ASP A 198 -0.29 11.92 10.71
C ASP A 198 1.12 11.62 10.17
N LEU A 199 1.33 11.69 8.85
CA LEU A 199 2.65 11.47 8.25
C LEU A 199 3.67 12.55 8.63
N THR A 200 3.25 13.81 8.75
CA THR A 200 4.11 14.91 9.22
C THR A 200 4.56 14.67 10.65
N THR A 201 3.64 14.23 11.51
CA THR A 201 3.96 13.83 12.88
C THR A 201 4.88 12.62 12.89
N ALA A 202 4.59 11.59 12.08
CA ALA A 202 5.42 10.40 11.97
C ALA A 202 6.85 10.73 11.50
N GLU A 203 7.02 11.60 10.49
CA GLU A 203 8.35 12.07 10.04
C GLU A 203 9.14 12.73 11.18
N THR A 204 8.46 13.43 12.08
CA THR A 204 9.11 14.11 13.22
C THR A 204 9.50 13.12 14.33
N LEU A 205 8.66 12.14 14.61
CA LEU A 205 8.81 11.20 15.72
C LEU A 205 9.77 10.04 15.39
N LEU A 206 9.81 9.64 14.12
CA LEU A 206 10.60 8.49 13.69
C LEU A 206 12.10 8.80 13.64
N PRO A 207 12.95 7.84 14.05
CA PRO A 207 14.39 7.97 13.92
C PRO A 207 14.82 7.94 12.43
N ALA A 208 15.93 8.59 12.12
CA ALA A 208 16.51 8.60 10.78
C ALA A 208 17.01 7.21 10.34
N SER A 209 17.42 6.39 11.30
CA SER A 209 17.81 4.98 11.07
C SER A 209 17.12 4.09 12.09
N GLN A 210 16.75 2.89 11.66
CA GLN A 210 16.25 1.82 12.52
C GLN A 210 17.22 0.63 12.46
N SER A 211 17.37 -0.07 13.59
CA SER A 211 18.14 -1.31 13.62
C SER A 211 17.53 -2.40 12.75
N ASN A 212 16.21 -2.39 12.61
CA ASN A 212 15.48 -3.25 11.68
C ASN A 212 14.98 -2.41 10.49
N VAL A 213 15.56 -2.66 9.32
CA VAL A 213 15.26 -1.96 8.05
C VAL A 213 13.86 -2.25 7.49
N LYS A 214 13.17 -3.25 8.05
CA LYS A 214 11.81 -3.65 7.66
C LYS A 214 10.74 -2.69 8.21
N PHE A 215 11.05 -1.92 9.25
CA PHE A 215 10.14 -0.98 9.88
C PHE A 215 10.32 0.43 9.34
N ALA A 216 9.24 1.20 9.38
CA ALA A 216 9.26 2.58 8.91
C ALA A 216 10.23 3.43 9.73
N ASN A 217 11.00 4.25 9.04
CA ASN A 217 11.84 5.28 9.61
C ASN A 217 11.40 6.67 9.10
N LYS A 218 12.06 7.71 9.55
CA LYS A 218 11.81 9.09 9.13
C LYS A 218 11.70 9.24 7.61
N TRP A 219 12.57 8.57 6.87
CA TRP A 219 12.63 8.70 5.41
C TRP A 219 11.51 7.96 4.69
N ALA A 220 11.02 6.85 5.25
CA ALA A 220 9.84 6.18 4.77
C ALA A 220 8.59 7.07 4.92
N ALA A 221 8.46 7.77 6.07
CA ALA A 221 7.36 8.71 6.30
C ALA A 221 7.45 9.92 5.35
N ALA A 222 8.63 10.52 5.20
CA ALA A 222 8.85 11.63 4.26
C ALA A 222 8.57 11.22 2.80
N ALA A 223 8.95 10.00 2.40
CA ALA A 223 8.73 9.51 1.06
C ALA A 223 7.24 9.27 0.77
N LEU A 224 6.50 8.69 1.74
CA LEU A 224 5.06 8.53 1.60
C LEU A 224 4.35 9.90 1.59
N LEU A 225 4.79 10.84 2.43
CA LEU A 225 4.28 12.21 2.46
C LEU A 225 4.49 12.91 1.11
N SER A 226 5.65 12.72 0.47
CA SER A 226 5.92 13.21 -0.88
C SER A 226 4.91 12.67 -1.91
N ARG A 227 4.63 11.36 -1.88
CA ARG A 227 3.62 10.72 -2.75
C ARG A 227 2.22 11.28 -2.49
N VAL A 228 1.82 11.42 -1.23
CA VAL A 228 0.51 11.98 -0.84
C VAL A 228 0.35 13.40 -1.38
N HIS A 229 1.35 14.25 -1.20
CA HIS A 229 1.33 15.62 -1.71
C HIS A 229 1.28 15.67 -3.24
N LEU A 230 2.01 14.79 -3.94
CA LEU A 230 1.95 14.69 -5.40
C LEU A 230 0.53 14.34 -5.87
N MET A 231 -0.12 13.34 -5.23
CA MET A 231 -1.49 12.94 -5.54
C MET A 231 -2.51 14.04 -5.24
N ASN A 232 -2.25 14.85 -4.22
CA ASN A 232 -3.08 16.00 -3.84
C ASN A 232 -2.81 17.27 -4.68
N GLY A 233 -1.88 17.22 -5.64
CA GLY A 233 -1.51 18.37 -6.48
C GLY A 233 -0.66 19.43 -5.76
N ASN A 234 -0.21 19.18 -4.55
CA ASN A 234 0.66 20.10 -3.79
C ASN A 234 2.12 19.87 -4.15
N TYR A 235 2.51 20.37 -5.33
CA TYR A 235 3.83 20.12 -5.90
C TYR A 235 4.97 20.71 -5.04
N ALA A 236 4.77 21.83 -4.36
CA ALA A 236 5.80 22.41 -3.50
C ALA A 236 6.14 21.46 -2.34
N ALA A 237 5.14 21.00 -1.61
CA ALA A 237 5.34 20.09 -0.50
C ALA A 237 5.84 18.69 -0.97
N ALA A 238 5.37 18.20 -2.12
CA ALA A 238 5.84 16.95 -2.73
C ALA A 238 7.34 17.04 -3.05
N ARG A 239 7.78 18.13 -3.70
CA ARG A 239 9.18 18.42 -3.99
C ARG A 239 10.03 18.44 -2.73
N ASP A 240 9.59 19.20 -1.73
CA ASP A 240 10.37 19.44 -0.51
C ASP A 240 10.54 18.16 0.31
N ALA A 241 9.50 17.33 0.40
CA ALA A 241 9.56 16.01 1.04
C ALA A 241 10.49 15.07 0.26
N ALA A 242 10.35 14.97 -1.08
CA ALA A 242 11.25 14.18 -1.91
C ALA A 242 12.70 14.64 -1.77
N ASN A 243 12.95 15.96 -1.75
CA ASN A 243 14.28 16.52 -1.61
C ASN A 243 14.91 16.13 -0.27
N ARG A 244 14.17 16.19 0.85
CA ARG A 244 14.67 15.74 2.16
C ARG A 244 15.11 14.27 2.13
N VAL A 245 14.32 13.39 1.49
CA VAL A 245 14.68 11.98 1.35
C VAL A 245 15.95 11.81 0.51
N ILE A 246 16.04 12.45 -0.66
CA ILE A 246 17.18 12.33 -1.57
C ILE A 246 18.48 12.79 -0.92
N THR A 247 18.43 13.90 -0.18
CA THR A 247 19.64 14.53 0.38
C THR A 247 20.10 13.94 1.71
N SER A 248 19.19 13.31 2.48
CA SER A 248 19.47 13.00 3.88
C SER A 248 19.24 11.54 4.28
N SER A 249 18.62 10.71 3.44
CA SER A 249 18.34 9.30 3.79
C SER A 249 19.57 8.41 3.75
N GLY A 250 20.64 8.82 3.08
CA GLY A 250 21.79 7.97 2.80
C GLY A 250 21.52 6.85 1.79
N ARG A 251 20.32 6.79 1.22
CA ARG A 251 19.95 5.80 0.20
C ARG A 251 20.51 6.19 -1.16
N THR A 252 20.84 5.18 -1.96
CA THR A 252 21.37 5.36 -3.33
C THR A 252 20.57 4.55 -4.33
N LEU A 253 20.52 5.02 -5.57
CA LEU A 253 20.00 4.19 -6.65
C LEU A 253 20.87 2.93 -6.80
N ALA A 254 20.26 1.81 -7.15
CA ALA A 254 20.98 0.61 -7.54
C ALA A 254 21.93 0.93 -8.71
N SER A 255 23.08 0.25 -8.78
CA SER A 255 24.11 0.51 -9.80
C SER A 255 23.59 0.32 -11.23
N THR A 256 22.67 -0.60 -11.43
CA THR A 256 21.92 -0.81 -12.67
C THR A 256 20.47 -1.14 -12.35
N PHE A 257 19.56 -0.94 -13.31
CA PHE A 257 18.16 -1.30 -13.10
C PHE A 257 17.96 -2.81 -12.83
N PRO A 258 18.59 -3.74 -13.57
CA PRO A 258 18.47 -5.16 -13.26
C PRO A 258 18.99 -5.55 -11.87
N ALA A 259 20.04 -4.87 -11.37
CA ALA A 259 20.61 -5.17 -10.06
C ALA A 259 19.61 -4.94 -8.92
N LEU A 260 18.65 -4.03 -9.10
CA LEU A 260 17.57 -3.77 -8.16
C LEU A 260 16.69 -5.02 -7.93
N TRP A 261 16.43 -5.77 -8.98
CA TRP A 261 15.49 -6.90 -8.97
C TRP A 261 16.20 -8.26 -8.87
N PHE A 262 17.35 -8.38 -9.50
CA PHE A 262 18.13 -9.63 -9.55
C PHE A 262 18.73 -9.99 -8.19
N THR A 263 19.06 -8.99 -7.38
CA THR A 263 19.63 -9.19 -6.05
C THR A 263 18.66 -9.90 -5.11
N GLN A 264 17.34 -9.68 -5.26
CA GLN A 264 16.33 -10.37 -4.49
C GLN A 264 16.28 -11.86 -4.76
N ILE A 265 16.35 -12.28 -6.03
CA ILE A 265 16.30 -13.69 -6.44
C ILE A 265 17.49 -14.49 -5.87
N ASN A 266 18.63 -13.85 -5.68
CA ASN A 266 19.87 -14.53 -5.30
C ASN A 266 20.32 -14.31 -3.86
N SER A 267 19.76 -13.34 -3.14
CA SER A 267 20.26 -12.89 -1.85
C SER A 267 19.51 -13.40 -0.64
N GLY A 268 18.46 -14.19 -0.85
CA GLY A 268 17.65 -14.69 0.28
C GLY A 268 16.98 -13.58 1.09
N GLY A 269 16.56 -12.49 0.44
CA GLY A 269 15.81 -11.42 1.07
C GLY A 269 16.62 -10.22 1.56
N THR A 270 17.79 -9.96 0.99
CA THR A 270 18.52 -8.70 1.28
C THR A 270 17.96 -7.58 0.43
N SER A 271 17.22 -6.66 1.06
CA SER A 271 16.62 -5.52 0.39
C SER A 271 17.68 -4.61 -0.27
N PRO A 272 17.48 -4.22 -1.53
CA PRO A 272 18.37 -3.26 -2.20
C PRO A 272 18.42 -1.91 -1.46
N GLY A 273 19.58 -1.27 -1.48
CA GLY A 273 19.80 0.05 -0.86
C GLY A 273 18.91 1.17 -1.40
N GLU A 274 18.21 0.94 -2.52
CA GLU A 274 17.27 1.89 -3.12
C GLU A 274 15.88 1.88 -2.46
N TYR A 275 15.49 0.80 -1.74
CA TYR A 275 14.18 0.72 -1.10
C TYR A 275 14.11 1.64 0.12
N LEU A 276 13.10 2.50 0.14
CA LEU A 276 12.78 3.39 1.26
C LEU A 276 11.78 2.74 2.22
N PHE A 277 10.84 1.99 1.67
CA PHE A 277 9.91 1.15 2.41
C PHE A 277 9.48 -0.05 1.56
N PHE A 278 9.37 -1.21 2.18
CA PHE A 278 9.03 -2.48 1.53
C PHE A 278 8.42 -3.45 2.54
N MET A 279 7.68 -4.44 2.06
CA MET A 279 7.26 -5.58 2.85
C MET A 279 8.29 -6.69 2.69
N ASP A 280 8.86 -7.12 3.79
CA ASP A 280 9.78 -8.26 3.84
C ASP A 280 9.00 -9.56 3.71
N VAL A 281 9.32 -10.35 2.70
CA VAL A 281 8.65 -11.62 2.43
C VAL A 281 9.63 -12.77 2.58
N THR A 282 9.30 -13.71 3.44
CA THR A 282 10.06 -14.92 3.66
C THR A 282 9.29 -16.16 3.19
N ASN A 283 9.97 -17.29 3.12
CA ASN A 283 9.31 -18.56 2.78
C ASN A 283 8.26 -19.02 3.81
N GLN A 284 8.20 -18.40 4.97
CA GLN A 284 7.20 -18.65 6.00
C GLN A 284 5.93 -17.80 5.80
N ASP A 285 6.05 -16.63 5.16
CA ASP A 285 4.92 -15.73 4.88
C ASP A 285 4.09 -16.18 3.67
N GLY A 286 4.61 -17.10 2.88
CA GLY A 286 4.01 -17.52 1.62
C GLY A 286 4.50 -16.68 0.43
N VAL A 287 3.86 -16.86 -0.73
CA VAL A 287 4.24 -16.20 -1.97
C VAL A 287 3.64 -14.79 -1.99
N ASN A 288 4.44 -13.77 -2.33
CA ASN A 288 3.93 -12.41 -2.51
C ASN A 288 2.96 -12.35 -3.71
N GLN A 289 1.93 -11.49 -3.61
CA GLN A 289 0.86 -11.48 -4.60
C GLN A 289 1.26 -10.80 -5.92
N ILE A 290 2.24 -9.90 -5.93
CA ILE A 290 2.76 -9.36 -7.19
C ILE A 290 3.39 -10.50 -8.00
N ASN A 291 4.21 -11.35 -7.35
CA ASN A 291 4.74 -12.54 -8.02
C ASN A 291 3.63 -13.48 -8.47
N THR A 292 2.61 -13.70 -7.62
CA THR A 292 1.50 -14.59 -7.96
C THR A 292 0.89 -14.24 -9.32
N TYR A 293 0.65 -12.96 -9.60
CA TYR A 293 -0.05 -12.55 -10.82
C TYR A 293 0.88 -12.14 -11.97
N PHE A 294 1.98 -11.45 -11.70
CA PHE A 294 2.94 -11.01 -12.71
C PHE A 294 4.07 -12.02 -12.96
N GLY A 295 4.41 -12.82 -11.94
CA GLY A 295 5.51 -13.77 -12.02
C GLY A 295 5.21 -14.93 -12.96
N ARG A 296 6.31 -15.61 -13.35
CA ARG A 296 6.28 -16.79 -14.19
C ARG A 296 7.38 -17.75 -13.74
N THR A 297 7.10 -19.04 -13.79
CA THR A 297 8.13 -20.07 -13.64
C THR A 297 9.01 -20.08 -14.88
N ILE A 298 10.31 -19.86 -14.67
CA ILE A 298 11.36 -19.92 -15.69
C ILE A 298 12.29 -21.04 -15.34
N GLY A 299 12.24 -22.15 -16.06
CA GLY A 299 12.97 -23.38 -15.71
C GLY A 299 14.49 -23.23 -15.60
N THR A 300 15.08 -22.19 -16.20
CA THR A 300 16.50 -21.89 -16.13
C THR A 300 16.89 -20.95 -14.99
N ILE A 301 15.91 -20.39 -14.25
CA ILE A 301 16.14 -19.45 -13.15
C ILE A 301 15.49 -20.04 -11.88
N PRO A 302 16.29 -20.56 -10.92
CA PRO A 302 15.79 -21.11 -9.67
C PRO A 302 15.02 -20.05 -8.86
N GLY A 303 14.01 -20.49 -8.09
CA GLY A 303 13.21 -19.60 -7.23
C GLY A 303 12.10 -18.83 -7.95
N THR A 304 12.09 -18.82 -9.29
CA THR A 304 11.01 -18.18 -10.04
C THR A 304 9.72 -18.96 -9.95
N ALA A 305 8.61 -18.25 -9.79
CA ALA A 305 7.26 -18.81 -9.74
C ALA A 305 6.26 -17.79 -10.29
N GLY A 306 4.99 -18.10 -10.24
CA GLY A 306 3.90 -17.23 -10.59
C GLY A 306 2.90 -17.89 -11.53
N ARG A 307 1.70 -17.33 -11.59
CA ARG A 307 0.59 -17.82 -12.40
C ARG A 307 0.64 -17.35 -13.85
N SER A 308 1.45 -16.33 -14.14
CA SER A 308 1.54 -15.71 -15.48
C SER A 308 0.23 -15.05 -15.94
N ASP A 309 -0.57 -14.56 -15.00
CA ASP A 309 -1.89 -13.98 -15.27
C ASP A 309 -1.79 -12.63 -16.00
N CYS A 310 -0.74 -11.84 -15.71
CA CYS A 310 -0.47 -10.54 -16.31
C CYS A 310 0.62 -10.65 -17.37
N LYS A 311 0.23 -10.64 -18.63
CA LYS A 311 1.14 -10.63 -19.78
C LYS A 311 1.41 -9.20 -20.22
N ILE A 312 2.66 -8.88 -20.55
CA ILE A 312 3.03 -7.53 -20.98
C ILE A 312 2.87 -7.43 -22.49
N ARG A 313 2.11 -6.44 -22.93
CA ARG A 313 1.83 -6.24 -24.37
C ARG A 313 3.03 -5.63 -25.09
N VAL A 314 3.21 -6.00 -26.33
CA VAL A 314 4.28 -5.48 -27.21
C VAL A 314 4.27 -3.95 -27.28
N PRO A 315 3.13 -3.24 -27.39
CA PRO A 315 3.12 -1.78 -27.36
C PRO A 315 3.81 -1.16 -26.13
N HIS A 316 3.71 -1.79 -24.95
CA HIS A 316 4.45 -1.35 -23.77
C HIS A 316 5.96 -1.56 -23.94
N VAL A 317 6.36 -2.77 -24.35
CA VAL A 317 7.78 -3.11 -24.55
C VAL A 317 8.47 -2.16 -25.53
N ASN A 318 7.74 -1.75 -26.57
CA ASN A 318 8.24 -0.83 -27.60
C ASN A 318 8.38 0.64 -27.15
N LYS A 319 7.94 0.99 -25.93
CA LYS A 319 8.13 2.35 -25.38
C LYS A 319 9.55 2.60 -24.88
N TYR A 320 10.31 1.53 -24.61
CA TYR A 320 11.70 1.61 -24.14
C TYR A 320 12.64 1.87 -25.33
N GLU A 321 13.60 2.74 -25.11
CA GLU A 321 14.65 3.03 -26.09
C GLU A 321 15.61 1.83 -26.25
N VAL A 322 16.29 1.76 -27.37
CA VAL A 322 17.34 0.74 -27.59
C VAL A 322 18.44 0.94 -26.53
N GLY A 323 18.80 -0.14 -25.84
CA GLY A 323 19.79 -0.09 -24.76
C GLY A 323 19.22 0.26 -23.38
N ASP A 324 17.93 0.56 -23.26
CA ASP A 324 17.29 0.82 -21.97
C ASP A 324 17.21 -0.46 -21.12
N ALA A 325 17.96 -0.49 -20.03
CA ALA A 325 17.98 -1.64 -19.10
C ALA A 325 16.64 -1.89 -18.41
N ARG A 326 15.69 -0.93 -18.46
CA ARG A 326 14.31 -1.10 -17.96
C ARG A 326 13.44 -1.91 -18.91
N ASN A 327 13.87 -2.12 -20.14
CA ASN A 327 13.31 -3.16 -21.01
C ASN A 327 13.64 -4.54 -20.44
N TYR A 328 13.16 -4.77 -19.20
CA TYR A 328 13.52 -5.90 -18.37
C TYR A 328 12.42 -6.96 -18.39
N PHE A 329 12.21 -7.52 -19.59
CA PHE A 329 11.20 -8.53 -19.86
C PHE A 329 11.81 -9.87 -20.26
N ILE A 330 11.02 -10.92 -20.16
CA ILE A 330 11.34 -12.24 -20.67
C ILE A 330 10.23 -12.70 -21.60
N LEU A 331 10.63 -13.10 -22.83
CA LEU A 331 9.71 -13.72 -23.79
C LEU A 331 9.61 -15.22 -23.47
N SER A 332 8.41 -15.70 -23.24
CA SER A 332 8.16 -17.10 -22.95
C SER A 332 6.76 -17.51 -23.43
N GLY A 333 6.67 -18.60 -24.20
CA GLY A 333 5.40 -19.05 -24.79
C GLY A 333 4.73 -18.01 -25.71
N GLY A 334 5.51 -17.14 -26.36
CA GLY A 334 4.98 -16.10 -27.26
C GLY A 334 4.50 -14.82 -26.55
N PHE A 335 4.67 -14.71 -25.22
CA PHE A 335 4.25 -13.54 -24.44
C PHE A 335 5.42 -12.97 -23.65
N ASN A 336 5.42 -11.65 -23.42
CA ASN A 336 6.36 -10.99 -22.53
C ASN A 336 5.86 -10.98 -21.09
N TYR A 337 6.79 -11.17 -20.15
CA TYR A 337 6.56 -11.08 -18.71
C TYR A 337 7.61 -10.16 -18.08
N THR A 338 7.22 -9.37 -17.11
CA THR A 338 8.20 -8.54 -16.39
C THR A 338 9.11 -9.40 -15.53
N ARG A 339 10.40 -9.07 -15.51
CA ARG A 339 11.39 -9.74 -14.64
C ARG A 339 11.46 -9.11 -13.25
N LYS A 340 10.74 -8.00 -13.00
CA LYS A 340 10.70 -7.35 -11.69
C LYS A 340 10.17 -8.26 -10.58
N HIS A 341 9.23 -9.14 -10.91
CA HIS A 341 8.44 -9.90 -9.92
C HIS A 341 8.58 -11.41 -10.12
N LEU A 342 9.76 -11.90 -10.48
CA LEU A 342 9.97 -13.34 -10.68
C LEU A 342 10.22 -14.11 -9.37
N ASP A 343 10.74 -13.45 -8.33
CA ASP A 343 11.00 -14.07 -7.05
C ASP A 343 9.72 -14.20 -6.23
N ARG A 344 9.33 -15.44 -5.90
CA ARG A 344 8.13 -15.73 -5.12
C ARG A 344 8.21 -15.28 -3.66
N PHE A 345 9.42 -15.17 -3.12
CA PHE A 345 9.72 -14.71 -1.77
C PHE A 345 10.48 -13.38 -1.77
N GLY A 346 10.46 -12.68 -2.90
CA GLY A 346 11.05 -11.35 -3.00
C GLY A 346 10.26 -10.34 -2.19
N ASP A 347 10.98 -9.42 -1.58
CA ASP A 347 10.39 -8.27 -0.90
C ASP A 347 9.48 -7.47 -1.85
N VAL A 348 8.37 -6.97 -1.33
CA VAL A 348 7.47 -6.15 -2.11
C VAL A 348 7.84 -4.68 -1.90
N PRO A 349 8.42 -4.00 -2.90
CA PRO A 349 8.75 -2.59 -2.80
C PRO A 349 7.47 -1.76 -2.73
N VAL A 350 7.36 -0.90 -1.70
CA VAL A 350 6.26 0.05 -1.56
C VAL A 350 6.69 1.44 -2.03
N ILE A 351 7.90 1.86 -1.64
CA ILE A 351 8.46 3.16 -2.05
C ILE A 351 9.95 3.00 -2.35
N ARG A 352 10.38 3.48 -3.53
CA ARG A 352 11.77 3.48 -3.98
C ARG A 352 12.31 4.89 -4.18
N LEU A 353 13.62 5.04 -4.03
CA LEU A 353 14.32 6.33 -4.20
C LEU A 353 14.13 6.93 -5.60
N ALA A 354 14.04 6.09 -6.64
CA ALA A 354 13.75 6.55 -8.01
C ALA A 354 12.45 7.36 -8.11
N GLU A 355 11.43 6.98 -7.36
CA GLU A 355 10.17 7.75 -7.29
C GLU A 355 10.40 9.17 -6.74
N MET A 356 11.29 9.32 -5.77
CA MET A 356 11.59 10.63 -5.17
C MET A 356 12.29 11.55 -6.18
N PHE A 357 13.24 11.04 -6.96
CA PHE A 357 13.88 11.82 -8.04
C PHE A 357 12.84 12.29 -9.06
N LEU A 358 11.96 11.40 -9.50
CA LEU A 358 10.95 11.72 -10.51
C LEU A 358 9.84 12.63 -9.97
N THR A 359 9.48 12.50 -8.68
CA THR A 359 8.55 13.43 -8.01
C THR A 359 9.16 14.82 -7.86
N ARG A 360 10.45 14.92 -7.51
CA ARG A 360 11.15 16.21 -7.43
C ARG A 360 11.27 16.85 -8.81
N ALA A 361 11.64 16.09 -9.83
CA ALA A 361 11.72 16.56 -11.22
C ALA A 361 10.38 17.13 -11.72
N GLU A 362 9.29 16.37 -11.58
CA GLU A 362 7.96 16.83 -12.00
C GLU A 362 7.53 18.08 -11.23
N SER A 363 7.72 18.08 -9.91
CA SER A 363 7.31 19.20 -9.07
C SER A 363 8.11 20.47 -9.36
N ASN A 364 9.43 20.37 -9.51
CA ASN A 364 10.28 21.49 -9.90
C ASN A 364 9.90 22.05 -11.27
N PHE A 365 9.64 21.15 -12.24
CA PHE A 365 9.23 21.58 -13.59
C PHE A 365 7.91 22.36 -13.55
N ARG A 366 6.90 21.83 -12.86
CA ARG A 366 5.57 22.48 -12.75
C ARG A 366 5.62 23.83 -12.01
N LEU A 367 6.53 23.98 -11.07
CA LEU A 367 6.72 25.19 -10.28
C LEU A 367 7.74 26.15 -10.90
N ASN A 368 8.40 25.77 -11.99
CA ASN A 368 9.52 26.49 -12.57
C ASN A 368 10.63 26.79 -11.54
N THR A 369 11.02 25.76 -10.80
CA THR A 369 12.05 25.82 -9.73
C THR A 369 13.11 24.75 -9.93
N THR A 370 14.23 24.87 -9.19
CA THR A 370 15.35 23.91 -9.23
C THR A 370 15.81 23.53 -7.81
N ILE A 371 14.88 23.47 -6.86
CA ILE A 371 15.21 23.16 -5.47
C ILE A 371 15.77 21.74 -5.36
N GLY A 372 16.97 21.62 -4.85
CA GLY A 372 17.72 20.38 -4.72
C GLY A 372 18.43 19.92 -6.00
N ALA A 373 17.81 20.06 -7.16
CA ALA A 373 18.39 19.82 -8.49
C ALA A 373 17.46 20.36 -9.58
N ALA A 374 18.00 20.62 -10.77
CA ALA A 374 17.16 20.89 -11.94
C ALA A 374 16.38 19.62 -12.37
N PRO A 375 15.17 19.76 -12.94
CA PRO A 375 14.39 18.62 -13.44
C PRO A 375 15.18 17.73 -14.41
N LEU A 376 16.02 18.33 -15.26
CA LEU A 376 16.89 17.63 -16.20
C LEU A 376 17.89 16.70 -15.50
N ASP A 377 18.48 17.17 -14.39
CA ASP A 377 19.49 16.40 -13.65
C ASP A 377 18.88 15.14 -13.02
N ASP A 378 17.68 15.27 -12.43
CA ASP A 378 16.97 14.16 -11.82
C ASP A 378 16.55 13.12 -12.86
N VAL A 379 16.03 13.56 -14.00
CA VAL A 379 15.66 12.68 -15.11
C VAL A 379 16.90 11.96 -15.66
N ASN A 380 17.98 12.71 -15.91
CA ASN A 380 19.21 12.13 -16.43
C ASN A 380 19.86 11.13 -15.46
N ARG A 381 19.70 11.32 -14.16
CA ARG A 381 20.15 10.35 -13.16
C ARG A 381 19.47 8.98 -13.32
N ILE A 382 18.15 8.98 -13.55
CA ILE A 382 17.38 7.76 -13.80
C ILE A 382 17.76 7.13 -15.14
N ARG A 383 17.88 7.95 -16.20
CA ARG A 383 18.29 7.49 -17.54
C ARG A 383 19.66 6.86 -17.54
N ASN A 384 20.65 7.53 -16.95
CA ASN A 384 22.04 7.05 -16.90
C ASN A 384 22.16 5.74 -16.12
N ARG A 385 21.43 5.60 -14.96
CA ARG A 385 21.34 4.34 -14.25
C ARG A 385 20.78 3.21 -15.12
N SER A 386 19.89 3.56 -16.05
CA SER A 386 19.25 2.62 -16.97
C SER A 386 20.06 2.38 -18.25
N GLY A 387 21.29 2.90 -18.35
CA GLY A 387 22.18 2.72 -19.50
C GLY A 387 21.91 3.66 -20.68
N LEU A 388 21.04 4.65 -20.52
CA LEU A 388 20.71 5.60 -21.55
C LEU A 388 21.56 6.87 -21.47
N ALA A 389 21.80 7.51 -22.61
CA ALA A 389 22.43 8.82 -22.67
C ALA A 389 21.56 9.90 -22.00
N SER A 390 22.23 10.92 -21.46
CA SER A 390 21.56 12.11 -20.93
C SER A 390 20.81 12.85 -22.02
N LEU A 391 19.63 13.38 -21.68
CA LEU A 391 18.93 14.36 -22.48
C LEU A 391 19.63 15.73 -22.39
N ALA A 392 19.58 16.52 -23.46
CA ALA A 392 20.05 17.91 -23.45
C ALA A 392 19.02 18.87 -22.81
N THR A 393 17.74 18.55 -22.94
CA THR A 393 16.62 19.32 -22.39
C THR A 393 15.53 18.37 -21.92
N VAL A 394 14.64 18.85 -21.07
CA VAL A 394 13.49 18.07 -20.59
C VAL A 394 12.22 18.92 -20.60
N ASP A 395 11.13 18.32 -21.03
CA ASP A 395 9.77 18.84 -20.86
C ASP A 395 8.96 17.96 -19.91
N LEU A 396 7.73 18.37 -19.63
CA LEU A 396 6.86 17.62 -18.73
C LEU A 396 6.56 16.21 -19.26
N ASN A 397 6.38 16.05 -20.57
CA ASN A 397 6.07 14.76 -21.17
C ASN A 397 7.26 13.78 -21.02
N ALA A 398 8.48 14.27 -21.18
CA ALA A 398 9.68 13.46 -20.96
C ALA A 398 9.79 13.01 -19.49
N ILE A 399 9.54 13.91 -18.52
CA ILE A 399 9.54 13.56 -17.09
C ILE A 399 8.49 12.48 -16.78
N LEU A 400 7.26 12.68 -17.27
CA LEU A 400 6.16 11.73 -17.04
C LEU A 400 6.39 10.40 -17.74
N LYS A 401 7.01 10.41 -18.94
CA LYS A 401 7.43 9.18 -19.63
C LYS A 401 8.47 8.41 -18.81
N GLU A 402 9.50 9.11 -18.29
CA GLU A 402 10.51 8.44 -17.46
C GLU A 402 9.90 7.85 -16.19
N ARG A 403 8.98 8.57 -15.53
CA ARG A 403 8.25 8.06 -14.37
C ARG A 403 7.43 6.81 -14.72
N TYR A 404 6.71 6.84 -15.81
CA TYR A 404 5.89 5.73 -16.28
C TYR A 404 6.74 4.48 -16.58
N LEU A 405 7.88 4.62 -17.27
CA LEU A 405 8.77 3.51 -17.62
C LEU A 405 9.52 2.95 -16.39
N GLU A 406 9.95 3.84 -15.51
CA GLU A 406 10.68 3.47 -14.29
C GLU A 406 9.81 2.68 -13.32
N LEU A 407 8.58 3.16 -13.06
CA LEU A 407 7.68 2.61 -12.05
C LEU A 407 6.62 1.65 -12.63
N ALA A 408 6.79 1.21 -13.89
CA ALA A 408 5.87 0.27 -14.54
C ALA A 408 5.71 -1.01 -13.72
N PHE A 409 4.48 -1.48 -13.56
CA PHE A 409 4.12 -2.72 -12.84
C PHE A 409 4.42 -2.69 -11.33
N GLU A 410 4.39 -1.49 -10.73
CA GLU A 410 4.54 -1.28 -9.29
C GLU A 410 3.32 -0.57 -8.67
N GLY A 411 2.17 -0.58 -9.36
CA GLY A 411 0.92 0.00 -8.89
C GLY A 411 0.82 1.53 -9.02
N HIS A 412 1.62 2.14 -9.89
CA HIS A 412 1.60 3.60 -10.09
C HIS A 412 0.71 4.07 -11.24
N ASN A 413 0.31 3.18 -12.14
CA ASN A 413 -0.31 3.57 -13.40
C ASN A 413 -1.69 4.21 -13.20
N MET A 414 -2.61 3.56 -12.47
CA MET A 414 -3.94 4.12 -12.22
C MET A 414 -3.89 5.46 -11.45
N PRO A 415 -3.14 5.58 -10.33
CA PRO A 415 -2.97 6.85 -9.64
C PRO A 415 -2.44 7.98 -10.53
N ASP A 416 -1.42 7.69 -11.34
CA ASP A 416 -0.82 8.69 -12.23
C ASP A 416 -1.81 9.12 -13.32
N LYS A 417 -2.55 8.20 -13.95
CA LYS A 417 -3.58 8.55 -14.93
C LYS A 417 -4.64 9.49 -14.34
N ARG A 418 -5.15 9.19 -13.15
CA ARG A 418 -6.21 9.99 -12.52
C ARG A 418 -5.72 11.39 -12.11
N ARG A 419 -4.55 11.51 -11.45
CA ARG A 419 -4.01 12.82 -11.08
C ARG A 419 -3.63 13.68 -12.30
N LEU A 420 -3.22 13.05 -13.41
CA LEU A 420 -2.85 13.72 -14.67
C LEU A 420 -4.03 13.94 -15.60
N ARG A 421 -5.23 13.50 -15.23
CA ARG A 421 -6.44 13.53 -16.08
C ARG A 421 -6.25 12.85 -17.42
N GLN A 422 -5.51 11.74 -17.43
CA GLN A 422 -5.27 10.93 -18.63
C GLN A 422 -6.36 9.85 -18.74
N ASN A 423 -7.05 9.81 -19.86
CA ASN A 423 -8.08 8.81 -20.11
C ASN A 423 -7.52 7.38 -20.01
N PHE A 424 -8.32 6.46 -19.53
CA PHE A 424 -7.96 5.05 -19.41
C PHE A 424 -7.91 4.39 -20.79
N THR A 425 -8.89 4.68 -21.62
CA THR A 425 -8.95 4.35 -23.06
C THR A 425 -9.56 5.52 -23.82
N THR A 426 -9.70 5.41 -25.13
CA THR A 426 -10.40 6.41 -25.95
C THR A 426 -11.85 6.59 -25.55
N SER A 427 -12.48 5.56 -24.97
CA SER A 427 -13.91 5.56 -24.56
C SER A 427 -14.12 5.66 -23.05
N ILE A 428 -13.07 5.60 -22.24
CA ILE A 428 -13.14 5.63 -20.75
C ILE A 428 -12.34 6.84 -20.27
N PRO A 429 -13.02 7.91 -19.87
CA PRO A 429 -12.36 9.12 -19.37
C PRO A 429 -11.69 8.86 -18.01
N TRP A 430 -10.75 9.72 -17.64
CA TRP A 430 -9.96 9.63 -16.40
C TRP A 430 -10.78 9.64 -15.12
N ASN A 431 -11.98 10.22 -15.16
CA ASN A 431 -12.91 10.33 -14.03
C ASN A 431 -14.16 9.44 -14.19
N ASP A 432 -14.08 8.41 -15.03
CA ASP A 432 -15.17 7.43 -15.15
C ASP A 432 -15.44 6.76 -13.80
N PRO A 433 -16.70 6.70 -13.34
CA PRO A 433 -17.04 6.07 -12.05
C PRO A 433 -16.52 4.65 -11.88
N ARG A 434 -16.43 3.88 -12.97
CA ARG A 434 -15.93 2.49 -12.97
C ARG A 434 -14.45 2.36 -12.59
N THR A 435 -13.71 3.47 -12.56
CA THR A 435 -12.31 3.52 -12.12
C THR A 435 -12.14 3.70 -10.62
N VAL A 436 -13.26 3.90 -9.90
CA VAL A 436 -13.33 3.92 -8.44
C VAL A 436 -13.91 2.59 -7.97
N MET A 437 -13.32 1.96 -6.99
CA MET A 437 -13.83 0.68 -6.46
C MET A 437 -15.14 0.90 -5.69
N PRO A 438 -16.08 -0.07 -5.76
CA PRO A 438 -17.31 -0.01 -4.97
C PRO A 438 -17.02 -0.15 -3.49
N ILE A 439 -17.78 0.56 -2.65
CA ILE A 439 -17.85 0.24 -1.21
C ILE A 439 -18.42 -1.18 -1.08
N PRO A 440 -17.79 -2.08 -0.32
CA PRO A 440 -18.23 -3.46 -0.23
C PRO A 440 -19.66 -3.59 0.25
N GLN A 441 -20.44 -4.47 -0.39
CA GLN A 441 -21.87 -4.66 -0.06
C GLN A 441 -22.05 -5.01 1.42
N ARG A 442 -21.20 -5.88 1.97
CA ARG A 442 -21.23 -6.26 3.38
C ARG A 442 -21.18 -5.03 4.31
N GLU A 443 -20.34 -4.05 3.99
CA GLU A 443 -20.22 -2.82 4.79
C GLU A 443 -21.46 -1.95 4.67
N MET A 444 -22.04 -1.87 3.46
CA MET A 444 -23.32 -1.16 3.22
C MET A 444 -24.50 -1.80 3.97
N ASP A 445 -24.46 -3.13 4.13
CA ASP A 445 -25.52 -3.88 4.82
C ASP A 445 -25.52 -3.60 6.31
N VAL A 446 -24.36 -3.49 6.95
CA VAL A 446 -24.23 -3.29 8.39
C VAL A 446 -24.12 -1.81 8.81
N ASN A 447 -23.58 -0.94 7.95
CA ASN A 447 -23.43 0.48 8.22
C ASN A 447 -24.29 1.33 7.28
N LYS A 448 -25.48 1.69 7.74
CA LYS A 448 -26.46 2.47 6.94
C LYS A 448 -26.09 3.96 6.77
N LYS A 449 -25.00 4.43 7.39
CA LYS A 449 -24.46 5.78 7.17
C LYS A 449 -23.52 5.84 5.95
N LEU A 450 -23.14 4.68 5.41
CA LEU A 450 -22.35 4.63 4.18
C LEU A 450 -23.21 4.94 2.95
N VAL A 451 -22.62 5.64 2.01
CA VAL A 451 -23.20 5.92 0.69
C VAL A 451 -22.30 5.30 -0.36
N GLN A 452 -22.88 4.56 -1.29
CA GLN A 452 -22.15 3.88 -2.36
C GLN A 452 -21.53 4.89 -3.35
N ASN A 453 -20.47 4.49 -4.01
CA ASN A 453 -19.90 5.24 -5.13
C ASN A 453 -20.85 5.23 -6.34
N PRO A 454 -20.89 6.31 -7.14
CA PRO A 454 -21.70 6.34 -8.36
C PRO A 454 -21.36 5.19 -9.31
N GLY A 455 -22.38 4.55 -9.87
CA GLY A 455 -22.24 3.46 -10.83
C GLY A 455 -22.37 2.05 -10.24
N TYR A 456 -22.61 1.93 -8.92
CA TYR A 456 -22.78 0.66 -8.21
C TYR A 456 -24.09 0.54 -7.45
#